data_7dbc4dcd9eebc8983c7fa323ab5da193
#
_entry.id   7dbc4dcd9eebc8983c7fa323ab5da193
#
_cell.length_a   1.000
_cell.length_b   1.000
_cell.length_c   1.000
_cell.angle_alpha   90.00
_cell.angle_beta   90.00
_cell.angle_gamma   90.00
#
_symmetry.space_group_name_H-M   'P 1'
#
loop_
_entity.id
_entity.type
_entity.pdbx_description
1 polymer ?
#
loop_
_entity_poly.entity_id
_entity_poly.type
_entity_poly.pdbx_seq_one_letter_code
_entity_poly.pdbx_strand_id
1 'polypeptide(L)'
;MSDYMKYVNDSHIYASFNSWERVQVLKAVLSDPSIVKTLGPEAHQTALIFWRDFEKSAIDLPPEQRKKFVSLSSDILVLGRQFLEGASAPRPPASIKPSQLSGLKDKGMGVRLQLQAQFTQRDLQVYPGSLQAQMIMRSAPEEEPRRQVYLAANSSTRQQIEVLEKLLRTRAELARLVGRDSFAHMTLDDKMAKTPGKPETLCYDWA
;
A
#
# COMPACT_ATOMS: atom_id res chain seq x y z
N MET A 1 -7.35 12.62 9.61
CA MET A 1 -7.45 12.48 8.14
C MET A 1 -8.89 12.29 7.68
N SER A 2 -9.71 11.52 8.39
CA SER A 2 -11.18 11.49 8.17
C SER A 2 -11.79 12.90 8.26
N ASP A 3 -11.37 13.67 9.26
CA ASP A 3 -11.79 15.05 9.46
C ASP A 3 -11.25 15.98 8.36
N TYR A 4 -10.09 15.68 7.78
CA TYR A 4 -9.55 16.44 6.64
C TYR A 4 -10.39 16.23 5.38
N MET A 5 -10.79 14.99 5.06
CA MET A 5 -11.67 14.71 3.92
C MET A 5 -13.08 15.26 4.13
N LYS A 6 -13.60 15.23 5.37
CA LYS A 6 -14.84 15.89 5.73
C LYS A 6 -14.71 17.40 5.64
N TYR A 7 -13.62 17.97 6.17
CA TYR A 7 -13.31 19.39 6.11
C TYR A 7 -13.11 19.86 4.66
N VAL A 8 -12.45 19.06 3.84
CA VAL A 8 -12.26 19.28 2.41
C VAL A 8 -13.58 19.26 1.65
N ASN A 9 -14.52 18.38 2.01
CA ASN A 9 -15.85 18.32 1.40
C ASN A 9 -16.84 19.36 1.97
N ASP A 10 -16.68 19.77 3.22
CA ASP A 10 -17.58 20.71 3.90
C ASP A 10 -17.03 22.15 3.93
N SER A 11 -15.74 22.36 3.60
CA SER A 11 -15.15 23.70 3.67
C SER A 11 -15.47 24.56 2.45
N HIS A 12 -15.79 25.81 2.69
CA HIS A 12 -15.96 26.85 1.66
C HIS A 12 -14.74 26.99 0.72
N ILE A 13 -13.54 26.59 1.14
CA ILE A 13 -12.32 26.60 0.33
C ILE A 13 -12.41 25.57 -0.79
N TYR A 14 -12.90 24.36 -0.50
CA TYR A 14 -13.11 23.33 -1.52
C TYR A 14 -14.31 23.67 -2.42
N ALA A 15 -15.37 24.22 -1.84
CA ALA A 15 -16.51 24.73 -2.58
C ALA A 15 -16.13 25.92 -3.50
N SER A 16 -15.12 26.73 -3.12
CA SER A 16 -14.67 27.84 -3.96
C SER A 16 -13.75 27.41 -5.11
N PHE A 17 -12.94 26.33 -4.92
CA PHE A 17 -12.07 25.80 -5.98
C PHE A 17 -12.78 24.78 -6.87
N ASN A 18 -13.64 23.94 -6.28
CA ASN A 18 -14.39 22.88 -6.97
C ASN A 18 -15.89 23.15 -6.97
N SER A 19 -16.30 24.41 -7.19
CA SER A 19 -17.71 24.66 -7.37
C SER A 19 -18.20 23.88 -8.60
N TRP A 20 -19.37 23.28 -8.50
CA TRP A 20 -20.04 22.59 -9.60
C TRP A 20 -20.02 23.43 -10.90
N GLU A 21 -20.16 24.71 -10.78
CA GLU A 21 -20.15 25.68 -11.90
C GLU A 21 -18.81 25.66 -12.64
N ARG A 22 -17.67 25.64 -11.94
CA ARG A 22 -16.34 25.60 -12.54
C ARG A 22 -16.05 24.27 -13.24
N VAL A 23 -16.53 23.17 -12.67
CA VAL A 23 -16.45 21.85 -13.29
C VAL A 23 -17.24 21.84 -14.59
N GLN A 24 -18.46 22.43 -14.61
CA GLN A 24 -19.27 22.53 -15.83
C GLN A 24 -18.62 23.40 -16.90
N VAL A 25 -18.02 24.56 -16.51
CA VAL A 25 -17.25 25.41 -17.43
C VAL A 25 -16.07 24.62 -18.03
N LEU A 26 -15.29 23.94 -17.22
CA LEU A 26 -14.16 23.14 -17.71
C LEU A 26 -14.62 22.02 -18.66
N LYS A 27 -15.73 21.36 -18.33
CA LYS A 27 -16.36 20.36 -19.19
C LYS A 27 -16.78 20.94 -20.53
N ALA A 28 -17.42 22.10 -20.52
CA ALA A 28 -17.84 22.79 -21.74
C ALA A 28 -16.62 23.15 -22.62
N VAL A 29 -15.58 23.72 -22.02
CA VAL A 29 -14.32 24.05 -22.72
C VAL A 29 -13.69 22.82 -23.38
N LEU A 30 -13.56 21.72 -22.63
CA LEU A 30 -12.96 20.49 -23.15
C LEU A 30 -13.83 19.75 -24.17
N SER A 31 -15.15 19.98 -24.16
CA SER A 31 -16.09 19.38 -25.11
C SER A 31 -16.18 20.14 -26.44
N ASP A 32 -15.70 21.37 -26.52
CA ASP A 32 -15.73 22.20 -27.73
C ASP A 32 -14.39 22.14 -28.48
N PRO A 33 -14.32 21.44 -29.64
CA PRO A 33 -13.09 21.33 -30.42
C PRO A 33 -12.55 22.68 -30.93
N SER A 34 -13.42 23.68 -31.07
CA SER A 34 -13.02 25.02 -31.52
C SER A 34 -12.22 25.75 -30.44
N ILE A 35 -12.65 25.64 -29.18
CA ILE A 35 -11.98 26.23 -28.03
C ILE A 35 -10.69 25.46 -27.75
N VAL A 36 -10.75 24.12 -27.77
CA VAL A 36 -9.56 23.26 -27.54
C VAL A 36 -8.44 23.60 -28.52
N LYS A 37 -8.74 23.87 -29.79
CA LYS A 37 -7.73 24.27 -30.79
C LYS A 37 -7.07 25.62 -30.51
N THR A 38 -7.71 26.50 -29.77
CA THR A 38 -7.14 27.81 -29.38
C THR A 38 -6.24 27.70 -28.12
N LEU A 39 -6.36 26.60 -27.35
CA LEU A 39 -5.51 26.35 -26.21
C LEU A 39 -4.12 25.93 -26.65
N GLY A 40 -3.09 26.47 -26.04
CA GLY A 40 -1.74 25.91 -26.18
C GLY A 40 -1.65 24.50 -25.59
N PRO A 41 -0.67 23.68 -26.02
CA PRO A 41 -0.56 22.28 -25.58
C PRO A 41 -0.47 22.15 -24.05
N GLU A 42 0.20 23.07 -23.39
CA GLU A 42 0.35 23.10 -21.93
C GLU A 42 -0.97 23.42 -21.23
N ALA A 43 -1.72 24.42 -21.72
CA ALA A 43 -3.02 24.78 -21.18
C ALA A 43 -4.05 23.66 -21.36
N HIS A 44 -4.05 22.99 -22.52
CA HIS A 44 -4.89 21.83 -22.78
C HIS A 44 -4.55 20.66 -21.85
N GLN A 45 -3.26 20.33 -21.70
CA GLN A 45 -2.83 19.27 -20.77
C GLN A 45 -3.18 19.60 -19.31
N THR A 46 -3.04 20.85 -18.89
CA THR A 46 -3.43 21.31 -17.56
C THR A 46 -4.93 21.15 -17.34
N ALA A 47 -5.75 21.55 -18.31
CA ALA A 47 -7.20 21.39 -18.25
C ALA A 47 -7.60 19.91 -18.12
N LEU A 48 -6.95 19.01 -18.85
CA LEU A 48 -7.17 17.56 -18.73
C LEU A 48 -6.79 17.00 -17.36
N ILE A 49 -5.71 17.50 -16.75
CA ILE A 49 -5.31 17.07 -15.39
C ILE A 49 -6.39 17.47 -14.38
N PHE A 50 -6.83 18.74 -14.41
CA PHE A 50 -7.91 19.20 -13.54
C PHE A 50 -9.22 18.45 -13.76
N TRP A 51 -9.56 18.15 -15.00
CA TRP A 51 -10.75 17.39 -15.31
C TRP A 51 -10.70 15.98 -14.67
N ARG A 52 -9.58 15.29 -14.81
CA ARG A 52 -9.38 13.96 -14.20
C ARG A 52 -9.42 14.00 -12.67
N ASP A 53 -8.88 15.05 -12.07
CA ASP A 53 -8.95 15.23 -10.61
C ASP A 53 -10.40 15.42 -10.14
N PHE A 54 -11.22 16.15 -10.90
CA PHE A 54 -12.64 16.29 -10.60
C PHE A 54 -13.40 14.96 -10.73
N GLU A 55 -13.14 14.19 -11.79
CA GLU A 55 -13.72 12.86 -11.95
C GLU A 55 -13.33 11.94 -10.77
N LYS A 56 -12.06 11.97 -10.35
CA LYS A 56 -11.57 11.20 -9.20
C LYS A 56 -12.14 11.64 -7.86
N SER A 57 -12.53 12.92 -7.75
CA SER A 57 -13.16 13.47 -6.55
C SER A 57 -14.65 13.14 -6.43
N ALA A 58 -15.19 12.40 -7.41
CA ALA A 58 -16.60 12.01 -7.44
C ALA A 58 -17.60 13.18 -7.40
N ILE A 59 -17.19 14.35 -7.91
CA ILE A 59 -18.00 15.58 -7.84
C ILE A 59 -19.28 15.47 -8.67
N ASP A 60 -19.27 14.68 -9.74
CA ASP A 60 -20.41 14.45 -10.64
C ASP A 60 -21.37 13.36 -10.13
N LEU A 61 -21.04 12.67 -9.04
CA LEU A 61 -21.87 11.62 -8.51
C LEU A 61 -23.10 12.16 -7.77
N PRO A 62 -24.24 11.47 -7.84
CA PRO A 62 -25.40 11.77 -7.02
C PRO A 62 -25.05 11.83 -5.52
N PRO A 63 -25.80 12.61 -4.70
CA PRO A 63 -25.46 12.83 -3.29
C PRO A 63 -25.24 11.55 -2.49
N GLU A 64 -26.04 10.51 -2.71
CA GLU A 64 -25.92 9.24 -1.99
C GLU A 64 -24.64 8.47 -2.40
N GLN A 65 -24.31 8.46 -3.68
CA GLN A 65 -23.09 7.85 -4.17
C GLN A 65 -21.85 8.63 -3.71
N ARG A 66 -21.94 9.96 -3.60
CA ARG A 66 -20.88 10.81 -3.06
C ARG A 66 -20.63 10.51 -1.58
N LYS A 67 -21.68 10.34 -0.76
CA LYS A 67 -21.52 9.88 0.64
C LYS A 67 -20.80 8.55 0.72
N LYS A 68 -21.18 7.60 -0.14
CA LYS A 68 -20.52 6.29 -0.23
C LYS A 68 -19.05 6.44 -0.64
N PHE A 69 -18.74 7.29 -1.60
CA PHE A 69 -17.36 7.60 -2.02
C PHE A 69 -16.52 8.11 -0.86
N VAL A 70 -17.04 9.05 -0.07
CA VAL A 70 -16.34 9.62 1.11
C VAL A 70 -16.09 8.55 2.16
N SER A 71 -17.10 7.70 2.44
CA SER A 71 -16.95 6.59 3.38
C SER A 71 -15.87 5.61 2.92
N LEU A 72 -15.92 5.14 1.67
CA LEU A 72 -14.91 4.23 1.13
C LEU A 72 -13.50 4.84 1.12
N SER A 73 -13.38 6.12 0.78
CA SER A 73 -12.10 6.84 0.81
C SER A 73 -11.52 6.91 2.22
N SER A 74 -12.37 7.19 3.22
CA SER A 74 -11.98 7.19 4.63
C SER A 74 -11.54 5.79 5.09
N ASP A 75 -12.29 4.75 4.72
CA ASP A 75 -11.96 3.35 5.05
C ASP A 75 -10.62 2.93 4.44
N ILE A 76 -10.33 3.33 3.19
CA ILE A 76 -9.04 3.07 2.54
C ILE A 76 -7.88 3.69 3.32
N LEU A 77 -8.04 4.91 3.82
CA LEU A 77 -7.02 5.58 4.62
C LEU A 77 -6.79 4.88 5.95
N VAL A 78 -7.87 4.50 6.65
CA VAL A 78 -7.80 3.78 7.92
C VAL A 78 -7.16 2.41 7.74
N LEU A 79 -7.64 1.62 6.78
CA LEU A 79 -7.10 0.30 6.47
C LEU A 79 -5.64 0.36 6.00
N GLY A 80 -5.27 1.37 5.21
CA GLY A 80 -3.89 1.61 4.80
C GLY A 80 -2.97 1.86 5.98
N ARG A 81 -3.40 2.67 6.95
CA ARG A 81 -2.66 2.90 8.20
C ARG A 81 -2.53 1.62 9.01
N GLN A 82 -3.62 0.91 9.24
CA GLN A 82 -3.62 -0.37 9.97
C GLN A 82 -2.67 -1.38 9.31
N PHE A 83 -2.64 -1.42 7.98
CA PHE A 83 -1.72 -2.30 7.25
C PHE A 83 -0.25 -1.94 7.51
N LEU A 84 0.11 -0.65 7.49
CA LEU A 84 1.47 -0.18 7.75
C LEU A 84 1.87 -0.42 9.22
N GLU A 85 0.98 -0.17 10.16
CA GLU A 85 1.20 -0.43 11.59
C GLU A 85 1.42 -1.93 11.83
N GLY A 86 0.58 -2.79 11.25
CA GLY A 86 0.73 -4.23 11.34
C GLY A 86 1.99 -4.77 10.66
N ALA A 87 2.43 -4.16 9.56
CA ALA A 87 3.69 -4.51 8.88
C ALA A 87 4.93 -4.16 9.71
N SER A 88 4.83 -3.09 10.52
CA SER A 88 5.89 -2.62 11.42
C SER A 88 5.86 -3.28 12.80
N ALA A 89 4.82 -4.05 13.12
CA ALA A 89 4.68 -4.71 14.40
C ALA A 89 5.76 -5.79 14.61
N PRO A 90 6.23 -5.99 15.87
CA PRO A 90 7.16 -7.05 16.18
C PRO A 90 6.60 -8.42 15.76
N ARG A 91 7.39 -9.18 15.05
CA ARG A 91 7.01 -10.52 14.60
C ARG A 91 7.24 -11.55 15.70
N PRO A 92 6.43 -12.63 15.75
CA PRO A 92 6.63 -13.68 16.73
C PRO A 92 8.01 -14.35 16.56
N PRO A 93 8.66 -14.77 17.65
CA PRO A 93 9.94 -15.44 17.56
C PRO A 93 9.81 -16.82 16.92
N ALA A 94 10.87 -17.27 16.27
CA ALA A 94 11.04 -18.65 15.89
C ALA A 94 11.42 -19.51 17.11
N SER A 95 10.77 -20.65 17.30
CA SER A 95 11.08 -21.60 18.37
C SER A 95 12.03 -22.68 17.84
N ILE A 96 13.29 -22.67 18.27
CA ILE A 96 14.34 -23.57 17.77
C ILE A 96 14.78 -24.51 18.87
N LYS A 97 14.77 -25.81 18.56
CA LYS A 97 15.22 -26.83 19.50
C LYS A 97 16.74 -26.78 19.70
N PRO A 98 17.25 -26.98 20.94
CA PRO A 98 18.67 -27.01 21.23
C PRO A 98 19.48 -27.98 20.36
N SER A 99 18.91 -29.15 20.05
CA SER A 99 19.51 -30.17 19.21
C SER A 99 19.82 -29.67 17.77
N GLN A 100 19.02 -28.76 17.23
CA GLN A 100 19.19 -28.21 15.89
C GLN A 100 20.34 -27.19 15.78
N LEU A 101 20.91 -26.78 16.91
CA LEU A 101 22.02 -25.82 17.00
C LEU A 101 23.37 -26.49 17.22
N SER A 102 23.41 -27.84 17.30
CA SER A 102 24.61 -28.61 17.67
C SER A 102 25.79 -28.48 16.70
N GLY A 103 25.55 -28.01 15.48
CA GLY A 103 26.58 -27.86 14.44
C GLY A 103 27.04 -26.42 14.18
N LEU A 104 26.64 -25.43 14.98
CA LEU A 104 27.06 -24.03 14.82
C LEU A 104 28.57 -23.88 15.05
N LYS A 105 29.33 -23.60 13.98
CA LYS A 105 30.80 -23.53 14.01
C LYS A 105 31.36 -22.17 14.49
N ASP A 106 30.51 -21.22 14.84
CA ASP A 106 30.94 -19.88 15.26
C ASP A 106 31.44 -19.90 16.70
N LYS A 107 32.75 -19.62 16.89
CA LYS A 107 33.47 -19.75 18.17
C LYS A 107 33.07 -18.75 19.27
N GLY A 108 32.23 -17.75 18.96
CA GLY A 108 31.80 -16.74 19.92
C GLY A 108 30.37 -16.92 20.37
N MET A 109 29.44 -16.39 19.61
CA MET A 109 28.02 -16.35 19.94
C MET A 109 27.32 -17.69 19.71
N GLY A 110 27.83 -18.54 18.78
CA GLY A 110 27.31 -19.89 18.55
C GLY A 110 27.42 -20.75 19.78
N VAL A 111 28.60 -20.76 20.44
CA VAL A 111 28.84 -21.48 21.71
C VAL A 111 27.90 -20.94 22.81
N ARG A 112 27.73 -19.64 22.86
CA ARG A 112 26.84 -19.00 23.86
C ARG A 112 25.37 -19.38 23.68
N LEU A 113 24.90 -19.46 22.43
CA LEU A 113 23.56 -19.92 22.09
C LEU A 113 23.35 -21.39 22.43
N GLN A 114 24.34 -22.24 22.12
CA GLN A 114 24.31 -23.66 22.46
C GLN A 114 24.28 -23.88 23.97
N LEU A 115 25.11 -23.16 24.71
CA LEU A 115 25.12 -23.22 26.17
C LEU A 115 23.81 -22.76 26.77
N GLN A 116 23.28 -21.65 26.30
CA GLN A 116 21.98 -21.11 26.76
C GLN A 116 20.85 -22.12 26.49
N ALA A 117 20.81 -22.72 25.31
CA ALA A 117 19.83 -23.75 24.94
C ALA A 117 19.97 -25.03 25.78
N GLN A 118 21.19 -25.47 26.05
CA GLN A 118 21.45 -26.65 26.89
C GLN A 118 21.10 -26.45 28.36
N PHE A 119 21.39 -25.27 28.93
CA PHE A 119 21.07 -24.94 30.31
C PHE A 119 19.58 -24.81 30.60
N THR A 120 18.81 -24.30 29.62
CA THR A 120 17.37 -24.06 29.84
C THR A 120 16.50 -25.28 29.49
N GLN A 121 17.01 -26.26 28.77
CA GLN A 121 16.24 -27.42 28.24
C GLN A 121 14.93 -27.03 27.53
N ARG A 122 14.81 -25.77 27.14
CA ARG A 122 13.64 -25.20 26.47
C ARG A 122 14.03 -24.77 25.07
N ASP A 123 13.04 -24.69 24.18
CA ASP A 123 13.21 -24.14 22.85
C ASP A 123 13.71 -22.70 22.93
N LEU A 124 14.72 -22.38 22.14
CA LEU A 124 15.27 -21.04 22.03
C LEU A 124 14.32 -20.16 21.22
N GLN A 125 13.88 -19.06 21.83
CA GLN A 125 13.05 -18.06 21.16
C GLN A 125 13.94 -17.07 20.41
N VAL A 126 13.94 -17.14 19.09
CA VAL A 126 14.78 -16.31 18.21
C VAL A 126 13.91 -15.27 17.53
N TYR A 127 14.11 -14.00 17.88
CA TYR A 127 13.37 -12.90 17.28
C TYR A 127 13.91 -12.56 15.89
N PRO A 128 13.03 -12.40 14.88
CA PRO A 128 13.42 -11.94 13.55
C PRO A 128 14.20 -10.62 13.60
N GLY A 129 15.26 -10.52 12.78
CA GLY A 129 16.12 -9.32 12.75
C GLY A 129 17.17 -9.25 13.86
N SER A 130 17.13 -10.12 14.87
CA SER A 130 18.16 -10.17 15.93
C SER A 130 19.51 -10.71 15.39
N LEU A 131 20.59 -10.41 16.12
CA LEU A 131 21.91 -10.98 15.82
C LEU A 131 21.89 -12.50 15.87
N GLN A 132 21.09 -13.09 16.75
CA GLN A 132 20.90 -14.54 16.85
C GLN A 132 20.26 -15.10 15.57
N ALA A 133 19.22 -14.45 15.05
CA ALA A 133 18.56 -14.82 13.79
C ALA A 133 19.54 -14.76 12.63
N GLN A 134 20.30 -13.67 12.50
CA GLN A 134 21.30 -13.49 11.45
C GLN A 134 22.37 -14.57 11.50
N MET A 135 22.84 -14.91 12.69
CA MET A 135 23.85 -15.95 12.88
C MET A 135 23.33 -17.33 12.50
N ILE A 136 22.11 -17.70 12.91
CA ILE A 136 21.49 -18.97 12.54
C ILE A 136 21.34 -19.06 11.04
N MET A 137 20.84 -17.99 10.40
CA MET A 137 20.70 -17.95 8.94
C MET A 137 22.02 -18.11 8.20
N ARG A 138 23.11 -17.57 8.75
CA ARG A 138 24.45 -17.58 8.14
C ARG A 138 25.24 -18.87 8.41
N SER A 139 25.13 -19.42 9.61
CA SER A 139 26.10 -20.39 10.13
C SER A 139 25.49 -21.73 10.56
N ALA A 140 24.16 -21.88 10.67
CA ALA A 140 23.55 -23.14 11.01
C ALA A 140 23.71 -24.13 9.85
N PRO A 141 24.32 -25.31 10.09
CA PRO A 141 24.53 -26.35 9.06
C PRO A 141 23.19 -26.98 8.64
N GLU A 142 22.29 -27.18 9.60
CA GLU A 142 20.96 -27.74 9.35
C GLU A 142 20.02 -26.76 8.68
N GLU A 143 19.17 -27.25 7.80
CA GLU A 143 18.19 -26.44 7.07
C GLU A 143 17.06 -25.93 7.97
N GLU A 144 16.56 -26.80 8.85
CA GLU A 144 15.33 -26.54 9.61
C GLU A 144 15.41 -25.28 10.49
N PRO A 145 16.46 -25.00 11.28
CA PRO A 145 16.57 -23.76 12.03
C PRO A 145 16.62 -22.51 11.13
N ARG A 146 17.30 -22.60 9.98
CA ARG A 146 17.30 -21.50 8.99
C ARG A 146 15.90 -21.26 8.42
N ARG A 147 15.19 -22.35 8.07
CA ARG A 147 13.82 -22.30 7.58
C ARG A 147 12.86 -21.66 8.59
N GLN A 148 12.94 -22.06 9.87
CA GLN A 148 12.09 -21.51 10.93
C GLN A 148 12.34 -20.00 11.13
N VAL A 149 13.60 -19.57 11.17
CA VAL A 149 13.95 -18.15 11.27
C VAL A 149 13.48 -17.38 10.04
N TYR A 150 13.67 -17.94 8.85
CA TYR A 150 13.23 -17.31 7.60
C TYR A 150 11.71 -17.13 7.55
N LEU A 151 10.96 -18.18 7.92
CA LEU A 151 9.50 -18.11 7.96
C LEU A 151 9.02 -17.09 9.00
N ALA A 152 9.58 -17.09 10.20
CA ALA A 152 9.26 -16.10 11.22
C ALA A 152 9.53 -14.65 10.74
N ALA A 153 10.61 -14.46 9.97
CA ALA A 153 10.98 -13.16 9.42
C ALA A 153 10.11 -12.70 8.24
N ASN A 154 9.56 -13.63 7.46
CA ASN A 154 8.89 -13.30 6.19
C ASN A 154 7.40 -13.67 6.15
N SER A 155 6.86 -14.30 7.19
CA SER A 155 5.43 -14.61 7.27
C SER A 155 4.62 -13.41 7.76
N SER A 156 3.43 -13.27 7.20
CA SER A 156 2.44 -12.30 7.66
C SER A 156 1.47 -12.96 8.64
N THR A 157 0.98 -12.21 9.60
CA THR A 157 -0.08 -12.67 10.49
C THR A 157 -1.40 -12.78 9.73
N ARG A 158 -2.29 -13.66 10.18
CA ARG A 158 -3.65 -13.77 9.62
C ARG A 158 -4.39 -12.44 9.65
N GLN A 159 -4.27 -11.70 10.74
CA GLN A 159 -4.85 -10.36 10.89
C GLN A 159 -4.35 -9.39 9.81
N GLN A 160 -3.05 -9.43 9.51
CA GLN A 160 -2.46 -8.59 8.47
C GLN A 160 -3.00 -8.91 7.07
N ILE A 161 -3.21 -10.20 6.78
CA ILE A 161 -3.80 -10.65 5.52
C ILE A 161 -5.26 -10.19 5.43
N GLU A 162 -6.04 -10.31 6.51
CA GLU A 162 -7.43 -9.85 6.55
C GLU A 162 -7.56 -8.33 6.34
N VAL A 163 -6.64 -7.53 6.91
CA VAL A 163 -6.59 -6.09 6.67
C VAL A 163 -6.27 -5.79 5.21
N LEU A 164 -5.30 -6.50 4.61
CA LEU A 164 -4.98 -6.37 3.19
C LEU A 164 -6.17 -6.71 2.29
N GLU A 165 -6.85 -7.82 2.56
CA GLU A 165 -8.04 -8.21 1.78
C GLU A 165 -9.14 -7.15 1.85
N LYS A 166 -9.43 -6.63 3.04
CA LYS A 166 -10.41 -5.55 3.21
C LYS A 166 -10.00 -4.30 2.42
N LEU A 167 -8.72 -3.91 2.53
CA LEU A 167 -8.18 -2.76 1.79
C LEU A 167 -8.36 -2.92 0.28
N LEU A 168 -8.01 -4.09 -0.26
CA LEU A 168 -8.13 -4.35 -1.69
C LEU A 168 -9.59 -4.38 -2.15
N ARG A 169 -10.49 -4.96 -1.37
CA ARG A 169 -11.94 -4.96 -1.66
C ARG A 169 -12.51 -3.54 -1.66
N THR A 170 -12.18 -2.74 -0.64
CA THR A 170 -12.65 -1.35 -0.54
C THR A 170 -12.14 -0.50 -1.71
N ARG A 171 -10.87 -0.67 -2.11
CA ARG A 171 -10.30 -0.02 -3.30
C ARG A 171 -11.03 -0.42 -4.59
N ALA A 172 -11.32 -1.71 -4.75
CA ALA A 172 -12.06 -2.20 -5.91
C ALA A 172 -13.50 -1.63 -5.96
N GLU A 173 -14.16 -1.53 -4.80
CA GLU A 173 -15.50 -0.96 -4.70
C GLU A 173 -15.50 0.55 -5.03
N LEU A 174 -14.52 1.29 -4.54
CA LEU A 174 -14.34 2.70 -4.87
C LEU A 174 -14.13 2.92 -6.37
N ALA A 175 -13.26 2.14 -7.00
CA ALA A 175 -13.00 2.25 -8.44
C ALA A 175 -14.26 2.01 -9.28
N ARG A 176 -15.04 0.98 -8.94
CA ARG A 176 -16.31 0.68 -9.61
C ARG A 176 -17.34 1.82 -9.43
N LEU A 177 -17.37 2.42 -8.23
CA LEU A 177 -18.27 3.53 -7.94
C LEU A 177 -18.03 4.74 -8.85
N VAL A 178 -16.78 5.00 -9.21
CA VAL A 178 -16.37 6.09 -10.13
C VAL A 178 -16.26 5.62 -11.59
N GLY A 179 -16.75 4.41 -11.92
CA GLY A 179 -16.78 3.91 -13.30
C GLY A 179 -15.40 3.50 -13.85
N ARG A 180 -14.46 3.11 -12.99
CA ARG A 180 -13.13 2.62 -13.40
C ARG A 180 -13.03 1.10 -13.22
N ASP A 181 -12.30 0.43 -14.10
CA ASP A 181 -12.12 -1.03 -14.09
C ASP A 181 -11.40 -1.51 -12.83
N SER A 182 -10.42 -0.75 -12.35
CA SER A 182 -9.69 -1.06 -11.13
C SER A 182 -9.15 0.22 -10.46
N PHE A 183 -8.77 0.08 -9.19
CA PHE A 183 -8.11 1.15 -8.45
C PHE A 183 -6.76 1.56 -9.08
N ALA A 184 -6.07 0.63 -9.71
CA ALA A 184 -4.83 0.91 -10.44
C ALA A 184 -5.10 1.80 -11.67
N HIS A 185 -6.13 1.53 -12.46
CA HIS A 185 -6.55 2.42 -13.55
C HIS A 185 -6.90 3.81 -13.04
N MET A 186 -7.71 3.89 -11.97
CA MET A 186 -8.06 5.17 -11.35
C MET A 186 -6.82 5.97 -10.90
N THR A 187 -5.80 5.29 -10.36
CA THR A 187 -4.58 5.94 -9.84
C THR A 187 -3.65 6.39 -10.97
N LEU A 188 -3.56 5.63 -12.06
CA LEU A 188 -2.59 5.86 -13.14
C LEU A 188 -3.11 6.76 -14.28
N ASP A 189 -4.38 7.05 -14.30
CA ASP A 189 -5.05 7.79 -15.38
C ASP A 189 -4.40 9.18 -15.66
N ASP A 190 -3.93 9.87 -14.64
CA ASP A 190 -3.23 11.16 -14.71
C ASP A 190 -1.70 11.04 -14.68
N LYS A 191 -1.16 9.83 -14.54
CA LYS A 191 0.29 9.58 -14.47
C LYS A 191 0.89 9.27 -15.84
N MET A 192 2.20 9.30 -15.96
CA MET A 192 2.91 9.00 -17.22
C MET A 192 2.60 7.60 -17.76
N ALA A 193 2.44 6.61 -16.87
CA ALA A 193 2.13 5.23 -17.25
C ALA A 193 0.75 5.06 -17.89
N LYS A 194 -0.23 5.93 -17.58
CA LYS A 194 -1.62 5.93 -18.10
C LYS A 194 -2.43 4.68 -17.74
N THR A 195 -1.85 3.49 -17.92
CA THR A 195 -2.54 2.20 -17.72
C THR A 195 -1.66 1.24 -16.94
N PRO A 196 -2.23 0.30 -16.15
CA PRO A 196 -1.47 -0.66 -15.35
C PRO A 196 -0.57 -1.60 -16.17
N GLY A 197 -0.88 -1.85 -17.45
CA GLY A 197 -0.09 -2.74 -18.33
C GLY A 197 1.16 -2.09 -18.93
N LYS A 198 1.35 -0.76 -18.80
CA LYS A 198 2.52 -0.06 -19.36
C LYS A 198 3.78 0.01 -18.48
N PRO A 199 3.75 -0.19 -17.14
CA PRO A 199 4.97 -0.15 -16.31
C PRO A 199 6.04 -1.15 -16.76
N GLU A 200 5.66 -2.29 -17.31
CA GLU A 200 6.61 -3.29 -17.84
C GLU A 200 7.43 -2.73 -19.01
N THR A 201 6.80 -2.03 -19.96
CA THR A 201 7.48 -1.40 -21.09
C THR A 201 8.41 -0.25 -20.64
N LEU A 202 8.00 0.55 -19.66
CA LEU A 202 8.81 1.66 -19.16
C LEU A 202 10.09 1.20 -18.41
N CYS A 203 10.07 0.02 -17.80
CA CYS A 203 11.24 -0.54 -17.11
C CYS A 203 12.28 -1.12 -18.09
N TYR A 204 11.86 -1.59 -19.28
CA TYR A 204 12.77 -2.16 -20.27
C TYR A 204 13.46 -1.11 -21.15
N ASP A 205 12.85 0.08 -21.32
CA ASP A 205 13.44 1.15 -22.13
C ASP A 205 14.59 1.90 -21.43
N TRP A 206 14.87 1.58 -20.15
CA TRP A 206 15.95 2.19 -19.34
C TRP A 206 17.11 1.21 -19.01
N ALA A 207 17.06 -0.01 -19.51
CA ALA A 207 18.10 -1.04 -19.34
C ALA A 207 18.93 -1.20 -20.63
#